data_b7ddcfbaeac2a48f38f31a56434661ac
#
_entry.id   b7ddcfbaeac2a48f38f31a56434661ac
#
_cell.length_a   1.000
_cell.length_b   1.000
_cell.length_c   1.000
_cell.angle_alpha   90.00
_cell.angle_beta   90.00
_cell.angle_gamma   90.00
#
_symmetry.space_group_name_H-M   'P 1'
#
loop_
_entity.id
_entity.type
_entity.pdbx_description
1 polymer ?
#
loop_
_entity_poly.entity_id
_entity_poly.type
_entity_poly.pdbx_seq_one_letter_code
_entity_poly.pdbx_strand_id
1 'polypeptide(L)'
;MTLTIFLFLCGVIVYGIILNLREVPLSEALVKKGFTELNKPNIVIDRVNFTLALYEDSVLVKTYRASFGRTLHKPKRRAGDGATPVGKYQVCSIDTSSEYYKFFRLNYPSLDDASDALKKGLISQKEFNNIKFEYYYEGCTGYNRVLGGNIGIHGIGKFNYILKNLPFVFNWTEGSIALSDEDIEEIYSVIKIGTEVVIK
;
A
#
# COMPACT_ATOMS: atom_id res chain seq x y z
N MET A 1 38.30 0.30 10.06
CA MET A 1 37.11 -0.35 9.43
C MET A 1 35.78 0.19 9.95
N THR A 2 35.57 0.30 11.27
CA THR A 2 34.31 0.79 11.87
C THR A 2 33.96 2.26 11.53
N LEU A 3 34.95 3.18 11.59
CA LEU A 3 34.72 4.60 11.28
C LEU A 3 34.33 4.81 9.79
N THR A 4 34.96 4.10 8.88
CA THR A 4 34.68 4.21 7.45
C THR A 4 33.25 3.73 7.12
N ILE A 5 32.81 2.62 7.73
CA ILE A 5 31.44 2.11 7.58
C ILE A 5 30.45 3.12 8.17
N PHE A 6 30.73 3.68 9.33
CA PHE A 6 29.88 4.68 9.96
C PHE A 6 29.71 5.92 9.08
N LEU A 7 30.80 6.48 8.57
CA LEU A 7 30.77 7.64 7.67
C LEU A 7 30.03 7.34 6.37
N PHE A 8 30.18 6.14 5.81
CA PHE A 8 29.44 5.71 4.63
C PHE A 8 27.93 5.66 4.91
N LEU A 9 27.51 5.07 6.04
CA LEU A 9 26.10 5.02 6.41
C LEU A 9 25.50 6.40 6.65
N CYS A 10 26.25 7.29 7.32
CA CYS A 10 25.84 8.70 7.45
C CYS A 10 25.66 9.37 6.10
N GLY A 11 26.57 9.16 5.16
CA GLY A 11 26.49 9.69 3.80
C GLY A 11 25.24 9.18 3.05
N VAL A 12 24.91 7.92 3.20
CA VAL A 12 23.70 7.31 2.62
C VAL A 12 22.42 7.97 3.16
N ILE A 13 22.35 8.18 4.48
CA ILE A 13 21.19 8.83 5.11
C ILE A 13 21.08 10.30 4.67
N VAL A 14 22.19 11.05 4.67
CA VAL A 14 22.20 12.45 4.23
C VAL A 14 21.76 12.57 2.76
N TYR A 15 22.22 11.67 1.91
CA TYR A 15 21.78 11.63 0.51
C TYR A 15 20.27 11.37 0.40
N GLY A 16 19.74 10.42 1.18
CA GLY A 16 18.30 10.15 1.23
C GLY A 16 17.48 11.36 1.72
N ILE A 17 17.96 12.09 2.74
CA ILE A 17 17.32 13.34 3.20
C ILE A 17 17.28 14.37 2.08
N ILE A 18 18.37 14.56 1.33
CA ILE A 18 18.41 15.50 0.20
C ILE A 18 17.41 15.11 -0.89
N LEU A 19 17.24 13.82 -1.17
CA LEU A 19 16.25 13.34 -2.13
C LEU A 19 14.82 13.67 -1.67
N ASN A 20 14.50 13.42 -0.40
CA ASN A 20 13.17 13.70 0.17
C ASN A 20 12.84 15.21 0.17
N LEU A 21 13.81 16.08 0.42
CA LEU A 21 13.61 17.55 0.39
C LEU A 21 13.28 18.08 -1.02
N ARG A 22 13.47 17.29 -2.07
CA ARG A 22 13.15 17.66 -3.47
C ARG A 22 11.78 17.14 -3.90
N GLU A 23 11.08 16.40 -3.06
CA GLU A 23 9.74 15.91 -3.40
C GLU A 23 8.73 17.06 -3.42
N VAL A 24 7.91 17.08 -4.46
CA VAL A 24 6.86 18.10 -4.64
C VAL A 24 5.68 17.73 -3.76
N PRO A 25 5.19 18.62 -2.87
CA PRO A 25 4.00 18.36 -2.07
C PRO A 25 2.76 18.11 -2.95
N LEU A 26 1.79 17.34 -2.42
CA LEU A 26 0.54 17.05 -3.14
C LEU A 26 -0.21 18.32 -3.53
N SER A 27 -0.25 19.33 -2.64
CA SER A 27 -0.90 20.61 -2.92
C SER A 27 -0.34 21.31 -4.16
N GLU A 28 0.97 21.30 -4.33
CA GLU A 28 1.64 21.86 -5.50
C GLU A 28 1.40 20.99 -6.75
N ALA A 29 1.41 19.66 -6.59
CA ALA A 29 1.12 18.74 -7.69
C ALA A 29 -0.32 18.92 -8.21
N LEU A 30 -1.29 19.11 -7.33
CA LEU A 30 -2.69 19.43 -7.68
C LEU A 30 -2.78 20.70 -8.52
N VAL A 31 -2.21 21.79 -8.03
CA VAL A 31 -2.21 23.09 -8.74
C VAL A 31 -1.58 22.97 -10.13
N LYS A 32 -0.43 22.28 -10.25
CA LYS A 32 0.24 22.03 -11.54
C LYS A 32 -0.63 21.26 -12.53
N LYS A 33 -1.57 20.45 -12.04
CA LYS A 33 -2.51 19.67 -12.87
C LYS A 33 -3.85 20.37 -13.08
N GLY A 34 -4.03 21.55 -12.50
CA GLY A 34 -5.26 22.36 -12.60
C GLY A 34 -6.39 21.88 -11.69
N PHE A 35 -6.07 21.12 -10.63
CA PHE A 35 -7.02 20.65 -9.64
C PHE A 35 -6.97 21.52 -8.38
N THR A 36 -8.12 21.84 -7.81
CA THR A 36 -8.27 22.40 -6.46
C THR A 36 -8.55 21.31 -5.43
N GLU A 37 -9.27 20.28 -5.86
CA GLU A 37 -9.62 19.09 -5.07
C GLU A 37 -9.77 17.88 -6.00
N LEU A 38 -9.75 16.67 -5.43
CA LEU A 38 -10.01 15.43 -6.16
C LEU A 38 -11.44 14.94 -5.87
N ASN A 39 -12.20 14.65 -6.92
CA ASN A 39 -13.58 14.17 -6.83
C ASN A 39 -13.65 12.64 -6.92
N LYS A 40 -12.83 12.07 -7.80
CA LYS A 40 -12.77 10.64 -8.07
C LYS A 40 -11.34 10.11 -8.01
N PRO A 41 -10.67 10.25 -6.85
CA PRO A 41 -9.32 9.75 -6.69
C PRO A 41 -9.30 8.22 -6.84
N ASN A 42 -8.29 7.74 -7.53
CA ASN A 42 -8.00 6.32 -7.61
C ASN A 42 -6.48 6.08 -7.51
N ILE A 43 -6.11 4.87 -7.13
CA ILE A 43 -4.73 4.50 -6.84
C ILE A 43 -4.31 3.36 -7.75
N VAL A 44 -3.13 3.50 -8.36
CA VAL A 44 -2.46 2.42 -9.08
C VAL A 44 -1.12 2.13 -8.40
N ILE A 45 -0.96 0.89 -7.97
CA ILE A 45 0.24 0.40 -7.29
C ILE A 45 1.02 -0.49 -8.25
N ASP A 46 2.28 -0.14 -8.48
CA ASP A 46 3.20 -0.89 -9.31
C ASP A 46 4.30 -1.50 -8.45
N ARG A 47 4.21 -2.83 -8.23
CA ARG A 47 5.17 -3.56 -7.39
C ARG A 47 6.54 -3.69 -8.04
N VAL A 48 6.61 -3.67 -9.36
CA VAL A 48 7.87 -3.78 -10.11
C VAL A 48 8.67 -2.48 -10.03
N ASN A 49 7.98 -1.34 -10.16
CA ASN A 49 8.58 -0.03 -10.10
C ASN A 49 8.63 0.58 -8.69
N PHE A 50 8.13 -0.14 -7.67
CA PHE A 50 8.08 0.32 -6.28
C PHE A 50 7.37 1.65 -6.10
N THR A 51 6.20 1.81 -6.77
CA THR A 51 5.45 3.06 -6.76
C THR A 51 3.98 2.86 -6.41
N LEU A 52 3.40 3.90 -5.80
CA LEU A 52 1.99 4.16 -5.69
C LEU A 52 1.70 5.45 -6.45
N ALA A 53 0.84 5.39 -7.44
CA ALA A 53 0.42 6.53 -8.25
C ALA A 53 -1.02 6.93 -7.91
N LEU A 54 -1.21 8.21 -7.56
CA LEU A 54 -2.51 8.82 -7.30
C LEU A 54 -3.02 9.46 -8.59
N TYR A 55 -4.25 9.15 -8.96
CA TYR A 55 -4.93 9.68 -10.15
C TYR A 55 -6.22 10.40 -9.75
N GLU A 56 -6.61 11.36 -10.56
CA GLU A 56 -7.98 11.85 -10.68
C GLU A 56 -8.53 11.35 -12.02
N ASP A 57 -9.53 10.47 -11.99
CA ASP A 57 -9.96 9.71 -13.17
C ASP A 57 -8.77 9.04 -13.89
N SER A 58 -8.36 9.55 -15.05
CA SER A 58 -7.21 9.06 -15.83
C SER A 58 -5.96 9.95 -15.77
N VAL A 59 -6.03 11.08 -15.04
CA VAL A 59 -4.92 12.04 -14.95
C VAL A 59 -4.02 11.69 -13.78
N LEU A 60 -2.75 11.39 -14.05
CA LEU A 60 -1.75 11.20 -13.00
C LEU A 60 -1.49 12.51 -12.26
N VAL A 61 -1.77 12.51 -10.95
CA VAL A 61 -1.55 13.65 -10.05
C VAL A 61 -0.17 13.59 -9.44
N LYS A 62 0.14 12.52 -8.71
CA LYS A 62 1.44 12.35 -8.02
C LYS A 62 1.81 10.87 -7.92
N THR A 63 3.11 10.60 -7.89
CA THR A 63 3.66 9.25 -7.67
C THR A 63 4.48 9.27 -6.39
N TYR A 64 4.28 8.25 -5.57
CA TYR A 64 4.95 8.03 -4.30
C TYR A 64 5.81 6.77 -4.36
N ARG A 65 6.85 6.73 -3.57
CA ARG A 65 7.67 5.53 -3.39
C ARG A 65 7.01 4.58 -2.40
N ALA A 66 6.89 3.30 -2.75
CA ALA A 66 6.21 2.31 -1.94
C ALA A 66 7.07 1.08 -1.67
N SER A 67 6.95 0.53 -0.46
CA SER A 67 7.51 -0.75 -0.04
C SER A 67 6.40 -1.80 0.03
N PHE A 68 6.77 -3.06 -0.17
CA PHE A 68 5.84 -4.17 -0.31
C PHE A 68 6.14 -5.33 0.63
N GLY A 69 5.39 -6.38 0.49
CA GLY A 69 5.65 -7.65 1.12
C GLY A 69 7.04 -8.18 0.76
N ARG A 70 7.72 -8.79 1.72
CA ARG A 70 9.09 -9.30 1.56
C ARG A 70 9.23 -10.39 0.49
N THR A 71 8.12 -10.95 0.02
CA THR A 71 8.09 -11.97 -1.04
C THR A 71 7.52 -11.37 -2.34
N LEU A 72 8.24 -10.43 -2.94
CA LEU A 72 7.77 -9.59 -4.05
C LEU A 72 7.31 -10.38 -5.29
N HIS A 73 8.06 -11.40 -5.69
CA HIS A 73 7.85 -12.09 -6.97
C HIS A 73 6.88 -13.28 -6.89
N LYS A 74 6.40 -13.63 -5.70
CA LYS A 74 5.45 -14.73 -5.54
C LYS A 74 4.01 -14.21 -5.54
N PRO A 75 3.07 -14.96 -6.14
CA PRO A 75 1.66 -14.65 -6.00
C PRO A 75 1.21 -14.88 -4.56
N LYS A 76 0.30 -14.03 -4.08
CA LYS A 76 -0.33 -14.22 -2.78
C LYS A 76 -1.25 -15.44 -2.82
N ARG A 77 -1.04 -16.39 -1.89
CA ARG A 77 -1.78 -17.66 -1.83
C ARG A 77 -2.33 -18.00 -0.46
N ARG A 78 -1.71 -17.48 0.61
CA ARG A 78 -2.09 -17.79 1.99
C ARG A 78 -1.68 -16.70 2.96
N ALA A 79 -2.24 -16.75 4.16
CA ALA A 79 -1.79 -15.94 5.28
C ALA A 79 -0.29 -16.16 5.54
N GLY A 80 0.43 -15.09 5.89
CA GLY A 80 1.84 -15.17 6.29
C GLY A 80 2.84 -15.51 5.17
N ASP A 81 2.43 -15.53 3.89
CA ASP A 81 3.36 -15.79 2.78
C ASP A 81 4.24 -14.59 2.41
N GLY A 82 4.01 -13.44 3.03
CA GLY A 82 4.77 -12.21 2.81
C GLY A 82 4.59 -11.61 1.41
N ALA A 83 3.59 -12.05 0.64
CA ALA A 83 3.34 -11.56 -0.70
C ALA A 83 2.26 -10.47 -0.71
N THR A 84 2.47 -9.40 -1.48
CA THR A 84 1.44 -8.40 -1.78
C THR A 84 0.54 -8.92 -2.90
N PRO A 85 -0.80 -8.92 -2.74
CA PRO A 85 -1.70 -9.40 -3.78
C PRO A 85 -1.66 -8.50 -5.02
N VAL A 86 -2.05 -9.06 -6.16
CA VAL A 86 -2.29 -8.35 -7.42
C VAL A 86 -3.77 -8.43 -7.73
N GLY A 87 -4.38 -7.33 -8.12
CA GLY A 87 -5.81 -7.30 -8.40
C GLY A 87 -6.40 -5.92 -8.30
N LYS A 88 -7.74 -5.89 -8.30
CA LYS A 88 -8.55 -4.68 -8.12
C LYS A 88 -9.22 -4.74 -6.75
N TYR A 89 -9.05 -3.70 -5.99
CA TYR A 89 -9.51 -3.56 -4.62
C TYR A 89 -10.15 -2.20 -4.41
N GLN A 90 -10.73 -2.02 -3.22
CA GLN A 90 -11.21 -0.73 -2.74
C GLN A 90 -10.77 -0.53 -1.29
N VAL A 91 -10.55 0.71 -0.90
CA VAL A 91 -10.39 1.07 0.51
C VAL A 91 -11.71 0.78 1.23
N CYS A 92 -11.71 -0.13 2.18
CA CYS A 92 -12.91 -0.56 2.90
C CYS A 92 -12.98 -0.03 4.33
N SER A 93 -11.85 0.32 4.93
CA SER A 93 -11.81 1.04 6.20
C SER A 93 -10.54 1.88 6.33
N ILE A 94 -10.60 2.91 7.18
CA ILE A 94 -9.48 3.81 7.47
C ILE A 94 -9.31 3.84 8.99
N ASP A 95 -8.13 3.44 9.47
CA ASP A 95 -7.71 3.53 10.86
C ASP A 95 -6.62 4.60 10.98
N THR A 96 -6.92 5.65 11.76
CA THR A 96 -6.01 6.77 12.01
C THR A 96 -5.18 6.59 13.29
N SER A 97 -5.40 5.50 14.02
CA SER A 97 -4.73 5.18 15.30
C SER A 97 -3.82 3.96 15.19
N SER A 98 -3.46 3.57 13.95
CA SER A 98 -2.62 2.41 13.69
C SER A 98 -1.20 2.57 14.25
N GLU A 99 -0.58 1.48 14.67
CA GLU A 99 0.86 1.43 15.02
C GLU A 99 1.78 1.83 13.85
N TYR A 100 1.25 1.74 12.62
CA TYR A 100 1.88 2.18 11.38
C TYR A 100 1.41 3.57 10.93
N TYR A 101 1.14 4.47 11.87
CA TYR A 101 0.64 5.82 11.67
C TYR A 101 -0.82 5.87 11.23
N LYS A 102 -1.15 5.56 9.98
CA LYS A 102 -2.50 5.40 9.44
C LYS A 102 -2.55 4.12 8.60
N PHE A 103 -3.71 3.47 8.56
CA PHE A 103 -3.89 2.22 7.82
C PHE A 103 -5.17 2.28 6.99
N PHE A 104 -5.03 2.20 5.67
CA PHE A 104 -6.14 2.14 4.71
C PHE A 104 -6.34 0.71 4.28
N ARG A 105 -7.28 0.02 4.92
CA ARG A 105 -7.54 -1.38 4.67
C ARG A 105 -8.19 -1.57 3.31
N LEU A 106 -7.72 -2.56 2.56
CA LEU A 106 -8.30 -3.01 1.31
C LEU A 106 -9.26 -4.18 1.55
N ASN A 107 -10.28 -4.30 0.71
CA ASN A 107 -11.24 -5.40 0.71
C ASN A 107 -10.63 -6.70 0.14
N TYR A 108 -9.40 -7.03 0.56
CA TYR A 108 -8.71 -8.28 0.25
C TYR A 108 -9.07 -9.37 1.28
N PRO A 109 -9.33 -10.64 0.87
CA PRO A 109 -9.42 -11.12 -0.51
C PRO A 109 -10.68 -10.62 -1.22
N SER A 110 -10.54 -10.27 -2.50
CA SER A 110 -11.67 -9.94 -3.38
C SER A 110 -12.43 -11.21 -3.79
N LEU A 111 -13.57 -11.03 -4.48
CA LEU A 111 -14.30 -12.18 -5.06
C LEU A 111 -13.49 -12.91 -6.13
N ASP A 112 -12.66 -12.17 -6.88
CA ASP A 112 -11.78 -12.76 -7.89
C ASP A 112 -10.69 -13.61 -7.22
N ASP A 113 -10.04 -13.09 -6.15
CA ASP A 113 -9.08 -13.84 -5.36
C ASP A 113 -9.69 -15.12 -4.79
N ALA A 114 -10.88 -15.01 -4.20
CA ALA A 114 -11.59 -16.15 -3.61
C ALA A 114 -12.01 -17.18 -4.66
N SER A 115 -12.50 -16.73 -5.83
CA SER A 115 -12.89 -17.61 -6.93
C SER A 115 -11.70 -18.37 -7.48
N ASP A 116 -10.58 -17.69 -7.69
CA ASP A 116 -9.34 -18.30 -8.18
C ASP A 116 -8.77 -19.29 -7.15
N ALA A 117 -8.81 -18.94 -5.86
CA ALA A 117 -8.38 -19.81 -4.78
C ALA A 117 -9.26 -21.07 -4.66
N LEU A 118 -10.58 -20.95 -4.83
CA LEU A 118 -11.50 -22.10 -4.83
C LEU A 118 -11.20 -23.02 -6.01
N LYS A 119 -11.03 -22.49 -7.22
CA LYS A 119 -10.65 -23.27 -8.43
C LYS A 119 -9.34 -24.02 -8.25
N LYS A 120 -8.39 -23.44 -7.51
CA LYS A 120 -7.09 -24.04 -7.20
C LYS A 120 -7.11 -24.97 -5.98
N GLY A 121 -8.26 -25.15 -5.34
CA GLY A 121 -8.39 -25.98 -4.13
C GLY A 121 -7.67 -25.41 -2.89
N LEU A 122 -7.36 -24.11 -2.87
CA LEU A 122 -6.70 -23.45 -1.74
C LEU A 122 -7.68 -23.15 -0.61
N ILE A 123 -8.96 -22.97 -0.92
CA ILE A 123 -10.05 -22.76 0.04
C ILE A 123 -11.20 -23.71 -0.24
N SER A 124 -12.02 -23.96 0.80
CA SER A 124 -13.25 -24.73 0.67
C SER A 124 -14.40 -23.88 0.11
N GLN A 125 -15.45 -24.56 -0.38
CA GLN A 125 -16.70 -23.90 -0.77
C GLN A 125 -17.32 -23.08 0.38
N LYS A 126 -17.21 -23.57 1.63
CA LYS A 126 -17.67 -22.86 2.82
C LYS A 126 -16.92 -21.53 3.01
N GLU A 127 -15.61 -21.56 2.87
CA GLU A 127 -14.76 -20.35 2.99
C GLU A 127 -15.07 -19.35 1.89
N PHE A 128 -15.25 -19.81 0.66
CA PHE A 128 -15.67 -18.97 -0.47
C PHE A 128 -17.01 -18.27 -0.19
N ASN A 129 -17.99 -19.01 0.31
CA ASN A 129 -19.32 -18.46 0.64
C ASN A 129 -19.23 -17.42 1.76
N ASN A 130 -18.36 -17.63 2.76
CA ASN A 130 -18.12 -16.66 3.82
C ASN A 130 -17.49 -15.37 3.28
N ILE A 131 -16.44 -15.48 2.46
CA ILE A 131 -15.79 -14.31 1.82
C ILE A 131 -16.82 -13.54 0.97
N LYS A 132 -17.65 -14.27 0.19
CA LYS A 132 -18.69 -13.67 -0.63
C LYS A 132 -19.72 -12.91 0.20
N PHE A 133 -20.16 -13.48 1.34
CA PHE A 133 -21.09 -12.82 2.26
C PHE A 133 -20.49 -11.52 2.81
N GLU A 134 -19.28 -11.57 3.36
CA GLU A 134 -18.60 -10.40 3.92
C GLU A 134 -18.36 -9.31 2.87
N TYR A 135 -17.95 -9.70 1.66
CA TYR A 135 -17.73 -8.77 0.55
C TYR A 135 -18.99 -7.96 0.24
N TYR A 136 -20.16 -8.59 0.20
CA TYR A 136 -21.41 -7.91 -0.15
C TYR A 136 -22.08 -7.20 1.02
N TYR A 137 -21.94 -7.68 2.23
CA TYR A 137 -22.72 -7.19 3.37
C TYR A 137 -21.89 -6.42 4.41
N GLU A 138 -20.60 -6.68 4.50
CA GLU A 138 -19.72 -6.01 5.46
C GLU A 138 -18.75 -5.01 4.81
N GLY A 139 -18.60 -5.06 3.50
CA GLY A 139 -17.72 -4.17 2.73
C GLY A 139 -16.23 -4.48 2.87
N CYS A 140 -15.80 -5.01 4.02
CA CYS A 140 -14.44 -5.51 4.26
C CYS A 140 -14.50 -7.03 4.54
N THR A 141 -13.65 -7.80 3.89
CA THR A 141 -13.51 -9.23 4.20
C THR A 141 -12.79 -9.43 5.53
N GLY A 142 -13.17 -10.50 6.26
CA GLY A 142 -12.68 -10.76 7.62
C GLY A 142 -11.18 -10.99 7.73
N TYR A 143 -10.67 -10.90 8.97
CA TYR A 143 -9.30 -11.25 9.31
C TYR A 143 -9.10 -12.76 9.38
N ASN A 144 -7.86 -13.20 9.41
CA ASN A 144 -7.44 -14.60 9.65
C ASN A 144 -8.02 -15.63 8.70
N ARG A 145 -8.21 -15.26 7.45
CA ARG A 145 -8.60 -16.19 6.40
C ARG A 145 -7.43 -17.05 5.94
N VAL A 146 -7.74 -18.19 5.31
CA VAL A 146 -6.74 -19.06 4.69
C VAL A 146 -5.85 -18.26 3.73
N LEU A 147 -6.45 -17.38 2.93
CA LEU A 147 -5.74 -16.51 1.99
C LEU A 147 -5.01 -15.35 2.67
N GLY A 148 -5.25 -15.13 3.94
CA GLY A 148 -4.87 -13.95 4.68
C GLY A 148 -5.98 -12.90 4.67
N GLY A 149 -5.67 -11.75 5.23
CA GLY A 149 -6.54 -10.58 5.32
C GLY A 149 -5.72 -9.44 5.88
N ASN A 150 -6.39 -8.34 6.22
CA ASN A 150 -5.73 -7.15 6.76
C ASN A 150 -4.59 -6.62 5.86
N ILE A 151 -4.78 -6.70 4.54
CA ILE A 151 -3.92 -6.05 3.58
C ILE A 151 -4.39 -4.60 3.42
N GLY A 152 -3.43 -3.68 3.42
CA GLY A 152 -3.75 -2.26 3.30
C GLY A 152 -2.57 -1.43 2.85
N ILE A 153 -2.80 -0.12 2.75
CA ILE A 153 -1.80 0.91 2.51
C ILE A 153 -1.58 1.63 3.84
N HIS A 154 -0.33 1.76 4.29
CA HIS A 154 -0.04 2.31 5.61
C HIS A 154 1.28 3.08 5.67
N GLY A 155 1.49 3.84 6.73
CA GLY A 155 2.75 4.49 7.03
C GLY A 155 3.81 3.53 7.53
N ILE A 156 5.02 4.03 7.71
CA ILE A 156 6.13 3.27 8.29
C ILE A 156 6.03 3.25 9.83
N GLY A 157 5.46 4.31 10.40
CA GLY A 157 5.34 4.46 11.86
C GLY A 157 6.70 4.68 12.54
N LYS A 158 6.99 3.96 13.62
CA LYS A 158 8.16 4.19 14.48
C LYS A 158 9.51 4.27 13.74
N PHE A 159 9.64 3.62 12.60
CA PHE A 159 10.88 3.62 11.80
C PHE A 159 10.85 4.60 10.63
N ASN A 160 9.84 5.46 10.54
CA ASN A 160 9.66 6.40 9.42
C ASN A 160 10.91 7.24 9.18
N TYR A 161 11.47 7.84 10.25
CA TYR A 161 12.65 8.71 10.13
C TYR A 161 13.87 8.01 9.47
N ILE A 162 14.04 6.71 9.68
CA ILE A 162 15.16 5.94 9.10
C ILE A 162 14.78 5.46 7.71
N LEU A 163 13.67 4.74 7.57
CA LEU A 163 13.35 4.02 6.34
C LEU A 163 12.99 4.94 5.18
N LYS A 164 12.31 6.08 5.42
CA LYS A 164 12.01 7.06 4.36
C LYS A 164 13.27 7.68 3.74
N ASN A 165 14.36 7.77 4.51
CA ASN A 165 15.62 8.37 4.08
C ASN A 165 16.59 7.37 3.45
N LEU A 166 16.19 6.12 3.26
CA LEU A 166 17.00 5.17 2.49
C LEU A 166 16.88 5.50 0.99
N PRO A 167 18.00 5.54 0.24
CA PRO A 167 17.97 5.80 -1.20
C PRO A 167 17.48 4.61 -2.04
N PHE A 168 17.12 3.51 -1.40
CA PHE A 168 16.59 2.30 -2.02
C PHE A 168 15.33 1.82 -1.28
N VAL A 169 14.50 1.06 -1.97
CA VAL A 169 13.30 0.45 -1.36
C VAL A 169 13.69 -0.85 -0.66
N PHE A 170 13.23 -0.99 0.57
CA PHE A 170 13.36 -2.22 1.34
C PHE A 170 11.97 -2.81 1.59
N ASN A 171 11.70 -4.00 1.05
CA ASN A 171 10.44 -4.70 1.23
C ASN A 171 10.43 -5.44 2.56
N TRP A 172 9.55 -5.06 3.47
CA TRP A 172 9.56 -5.55 4.85
C TRP A 172 8.19 -5.98 5.37
N THR A 173 7.11 -5.68 4.63
CA THR A 173 5.76 -5.96 5.12
C THR A 173 5.37 -7.44 4.96
N GLU A 174 4.29 -7.85 5.58
CA GLU A 174 3.69 -9.19 5.41
C GLU A 174 2.70 -9.25 4.22
N GLY A 175 2.74 -8.23 3.34
CA GLY A 175 1.91 -8.16 2.14
C GLY A 175 1.17 -6.84 1.95
N SER A 176 1.15 -5.97 2.95
CA SER A 176 0.64 -4.60 2.82
C SER A 176 1.62 -3.71 2.05
N ILE A 177 1.17 -2.52 1.74
CA ILE A 177 1.91 -1.48 1.02
C ILE A 177 2.29 -0.38 2.01
N ALA A 178 3.59 -0.11 2.18
CA ALA A 178 4.07 0.91 3.11
C ALA A 178 4.68 2.10 2.38
N LEU A 179 4.33 3.31 2.82
CA LEU A 179 4.87 4.58 2.37
C LEU A 179 5.42 5.36 3.58
N SER A 180 6.09 6.49 3.35
CA SER A 180 6.43 7.41 4.45
C SER A 180 5.15 7.92 5.13
N ASP A 181 5.26 8.30 6.41
CA ASP A 181 4.11 8.81 7.15
C ASP A 181 3.60 10.12 6.53
N GLU A 182 4.49 10.93 5.97
CA GLU A 182 4.17 12.16 5.26
C GLU A 182 3.38 11.88 3.97
N ASP A 183 3.79 10.88 3.18
CA ASP A 183 3.07 10.48 1.96
C ASP A 183 1.69 9.92 2.30
N ILE A 184 1.58 9.16 3.39
CA ILE A 184 0.29 8.65 3.89
C ILE A 184 -0.62 9.80 4.33
N GLU A 185 -0.08 10.85 4.93
CA GLU A 185 -0.88 12.05 5.29
C GLU A 185 -1.45 12.73 4.05
N GLU A 186 -0.63 12.90 3.00
CA GLU A 186 -1.10 13.44 1.73
C GLU A 186 -2.21 12.60 1.12
N ILE A 187 -2.02 11.28 1.05
CA ILE A 187 -3.02 10.35 0.50
C ILE A 187 -4.30 10.38 1.34
N TYR A 188 -4.19 10.40 2.67
CA TYR A 188 -5.33 10.46 3.58
C TYR A 188 -6.21 11.70 3.33
N SER A 189 -5.59 12.83 2.96
CA SER A 189 -6.31 14.08 2.72
C SER A 189 -7.27 14.01 1.52
N VAL A 190 -7.10 13.03 0.62
CA VAL A 190 -7.83 12.98 -0.66
C VAL A 190 -8.60 11.67 -0.90
N ILE A 191 -8.29 10.59 -0.17
CA ILE A 191 -8.98 9.31 -0.34
C ILE A 191 -10.17 9.18 0.62
N LYS A 192 -11.05 8.24 0.31
CA LYS A 192 -12.21 7.87 1.12
C LYS A 192 -12.50 6.37 1.03
N ILE A 193 -13.37 5.86 1.90
CA ILE A 193 -13.91 4.50 1.76
C ILE A 193 -14.59 4.40 0.38
N GLY A 194 -14.29 3.32 -0.35
CA GLY A 194 -14.71 3.11 -1.73
C GLY A 194 -13.68 3.57 -2.78
N THR A 195 -12.58 4.28 -2.39
CA THR A 195 -11.51 4.62 -3.34
C THR A 195 -10.95 3.37 -3.99
N GLU A 196 -10.92 3.34 -5.33
CA GLU A 196 -10.41 2.22 -6.10
C GLU A 196 -8.88 2.12 -6.03
N VAL A 197 -8.40 0.88 -5.90
CA VAL A 197 -6.97 0.55 -5.82
C VAL A 197 -6.67 -0.62 -6.75
N VAL A 198 -5.81 -0.40 -7.72
CA VAL A 198 -5.31 -1.44 -8.64
C VAL A 198 -3.86 -1.76 -8.26
N ILE A 199 -3.57 -3.03 -7.99
CA ILE A 199 -2.21 -3.53 -7.69
C ILE A 199 -1.75 -4.42 -8.85
N LYS A 200 -0.60 -4.10 -9.44
CA LYS A 200 0.00 -4.81 -10.59
C LYS A 200 1.49 -5.14 -10.35
#